data_7142b56a199d9170da741dc98e37bef2
#
_entry.id   7142b56a199d9170da741dc98e37bef2
#
_cell.length_a   1.000
_cell.length_b   1.000
_cell.length_c   1.000
_cell.angle_alpha   90.00
_cell.angle_beta   90.00
_cell.angle_gamma   90.00
#
_symmetry.space_group_name_H-M   'P 1'
#
loop_
_entity.id
_entity.type
_entity.pdbx_description
1 polymer ?
#
loop_
_entity_poly.entity_id
_entity_poly.type
_entity_poly.pdbx_seq_one_letter_code
_entity_poly.pdbx_strand_id
1 'polypeptide(L)'
;MKRIKIFDTTLRDGEQSPGCSMNLPEKIEMAKQLEKLGVDIIEAGFAIASPMDHKSVQAIAGAVTNCTVASLARCTKGDIDAAWDAVKEAKHPRIHVFLATSEIHMKYKLQMSPEQVLQRISDMVSYAKSFCDDIEFSAEDASRSDWAFLAQCYSNAVAAGATTLNVPDTVGYSTPAEMAELITYLRQNVTGVENVDISVHCHNDLGMAVANSLACVKAGATQIECTVNGIGERAGNASLEEIVMALHTRRDFYDAETNINTKQIYRSSKLLSTITGVPIPPSKAIVGANAFAHESGIHQHGVIANAQTYEIMNSMDVGIPQNTMVLGKHSGKHALREKLISMGYELTDEELESVFTRFKVLADKKKNITGSDIEALVLHRRNTAIGSCRLISHVVNAGDGVPNTSCIKLQREDDVMEEVAIGSGPLDASFKAINRMLGLDIKLDSFSLNAVTDGEDAIGEAVVKLEDANGRRYTGTGLSTDIIESSIRAYVNGINKMMEATA
;
A
#
# COMPACT_ATOMS: atom_id res chain seq x y z
N MET A 1 -13.51 -20.49 16.76
CA MET A 1 -13.53 -19.36 15.80
C MET A 1 -12.96 -19.85 14.50
N LYS A 2 -13.56 -19.44 13.39
CA LYS A 2 -13.10 -19.74 12.05
C LYS A 2 -11.93 -18.82 11.68
N ARG A 3 -10.82 -19.36 11.17
CA ARG A 3 -9.72 -18.56 10.66
C ARG A 3 -10.08 -18.00 9.28
N ILE A 4 -9.95 -16.68 9.11
CA ILE A 4 -10.09 -15.98 7.83
C ILE A 4 -8.69 -15.60 7.33
N LYS A 5 -8.35 -16.05 6.13
CA LYS A 5 -7.10 -15.67 5.46
C LYS A 5 -7.20 -14.25 4.93
N ILE A 6 -6.16 -13.49 5.11
CA ILE A 6 -6.01 -12.14 4.54
C ILE A 6 -5.07 -12.22 3.35
N PHE A 7 -5.63 -11.94 2.17
CA PHE A 7 -4.91 -11.81 0.92
C PHE A 7 -4.72 -10.31 0.63
N ASP A 8 -3.50 -9.85 0.70
CA ASP A 8 -3.17 -8.46 0.43
C ASP A 8 -2.80 -8.26 -1.04
N THR A 9 -3.53 -7.40 -1.74
CA THR A 9 -3.28 -7.03 -3.13
C THR A 9 -2.79 -5.57 -3.29
N THR A 10 -2.21 -4.98 -2.24
CA THR A 10 -1.66 -3.62 -2.27
C THR A 10 -0.61 -3.46 -3.38
N LEU A 11 0.23 -4.48 -3.59
CA LEU A 11 1.31 -4.47 -4.58
C LEU A 11 0.87 -4.86 -6.01
N ARG A 12 -0.41 -5.17 -6.23
CA ARG A 12 -0.98 -5.44 -7.55
C ARG A 12 -2.14 -4.50 -7.86
N ASP A 13 -3.34 -4.71 -7.29
CA ASP A 13 -4.52 -3.88 -7.53
C ASP A 13 -4.39 -2.50 -6.89
N GLY A 14 -3.84 -2.46 -5.68
CA GLY A 14 -3.54 -1.22 -4.98
C GLY A 14 -2.63 -0.29 -5.79
N GLU A 15 -1.58 -0.82 -6.38
CA GLU A 15 -0.63 -0.06 -7.19
C GLU A 15 -1.24 0.46 -8.50
N GLN A 16 -2.30 -0.15 -9.01
CA GLN A 16 -3.02 0.30 -10.20
C GLN A 16 -3.81 1.59 -9.97
N SER A 17 -4.00 1.99 -8.70
CA SER A 17 -4.57 3.30 -8.38
C SER A 17 -3.69 4.42 -8.94
N PRO A 18 -4.28 5.45 -9.61
CA PRO A 18 -3.50 6.57 -10.11
C PRO A 18 -2.66 7.22 -9.01
N GLY A 19 -1.36 7.25 -9.23
CA GLY A 19 -0.41 7.85 -8.30
C GLY A 19 0.10 6.93 -7.19
N CYS A 20 -0.25 5.66 -7.17
CA CYS A 20 0.23 4.68 -6.18
C CYS A 20 1.34 3.74 -6.71
N SER A 21 1.89 4.01 -7.90
CA SER A 21 2.99 3.21 -8.45
C SER A 21 4.22 3.25 -7.55
N MET A 22 4.83 2.09 -7.35
CA MET A 22 5.99 1.88 -6.49
C MET A 22 7.19 1.36 -7.28
N ASN A 23 8.39 1.79 -6.94
CA ASN A 23 9.62 1.22 -7.50
C ASN A 23 9.98 -0.11 -6.79
N LEU A 24 10.94 -0.85 -7.33
CA LEU A 24 11.33 -2.16 -6.81
C LEU A 24 11.77 -2.14 -5.33
N PRO A 25 12.63 -1.23 -4.84
CA PRO A 25 12.95 -1.12 -3.42
C PRO A 25 11.74 -0.86 -2.54
N GLU A 26 10.81 0.00 -2.97
CA GLU A 26 9.57 0.32 -2.26
C GLU A 26 8.64 -0.90 -2.17
N LYS A 27 8.50 -1.66 -3.26
CA LYS A 27 7.73 -2.91 -3.29
C LYS A 27 8.30 -3.95 -2.31
N ILE A 28 9.62 -4.10 -2.25
CA ILE A 28 10.30 -5.02 -1.32
C ILE A 28 10.09 -4.56 0.14
N GLU A 29 10.20 -3.25 0.41
CA GLU A 29 9.98 -2.71 1.75
C GLU A 29 8.53 -2.94 2.20
N MET A 30 7.56 -2.65 1.31
CA MET A 30 6.14 -2.90 1.60
C MET A 30 5.85 -4.39 1.78
N ALA A 31 6.39 -5.28 0.95
CA ALA A 31 6.21 -6.73 1.08
C ALA A 31 6.72 -7.24 2.43
N LYS A 32 7.91 -6.80 2.88
CA LYS A 32 8.44 -7.14 4.20
C LYS A 32 7.58 -6.60 5.35
N GLN A 33 6.97 -5.43 5.18
CA GLN A 33 6.04 -4.88 6.16
C GLN A 33 4.72 -5.67 6.20
N LEU A 34 4.20 -6.11 5.05
CA LEU A 34 3.04 -6.98 4.95
C LEU A 34 3.28 -8.34 5.61
N GLU A 35 4.47 -8.93 5.43
CA GLU A 35 4.88 -10.15 6.14
C GLU A 35 4.92 -9.94 7.66
N LYS A 36 5.47 -8.81 8.16
CA LYS A 36 5.46 -8.45 9.58
C LYS A 36 4.06 -8.18 10.13
N LEU A 37 3.19 -7.63 9.30
CA LEU A 37 1.77 -7.44 9.60
C LEU A 37 1.06 -8.78 9.76
N GLY A 38 1.56 -9.84 9.13
CA GLY A 38 1.04 -11.20 9.24
C GLY A 38 -0.05 -11.52 8.23
N VAL A 39 -0.01 -10.94 7.04
CA VAL A 39 -0.90 -11.35 5.95
C VAL A 39 -0.61 -12.80 5.55
N ASP A 40 -1.64 -13.52 5.14
CA ASP A 40 -1.48 -14.92 4.74
C ASP A 40 -0.92 -15.00 3.32
N ILE A 41 -1.36 -14.09 2.43
CA ILE A 41 -0.94 -14.06 1.02
C ILE A 41 -0.62 -12.60 0.63
N ILE A 42 0.45 -12.44 -0.16
CA ILE A 42 0.80 -11.18 -0.85
C ILE A 42 0.66 -11.41 -2.35
N GLU A 43 -0.21 -10.65 -3.02
CA GLU A 43 -0.23 -10.60 -4.47
C GLU A 43 0.84 -9.60 -4.93
N ALA A 44 1.95 -10.15 -5.41
CA ALA A 44 3.16 -9.37 -5.66
C ALA A 44 3.15 -8.56 -6.97
N GLY A 45 2.20 -8.87 -7.88
CA GLY A 45 2.05 -8.16 -9.13
C GLY A 45 1.48 -9.00 -10.28
N PHE A 46 1.64 -8.48 -11.50
CA PHE A 46 1.24 -9.13 -12.75
C PHE A 46 2.48 -9.33 -13.64
N ALA A 47 3.15 -10.47 -13.46
CA ALA A 47 4.49 -10.72 -13.99
C ALA A 47 4.64 -10.53 -15.52
N ILE A 48 3.58 -10.80 -16.30
CA ILE A 48 3.61 -10.66 -17.77
C ILE A 48 3.49 -9.19 -18.23
N ALA A 49 3.08 -8.26 -17.37
CA ALA A 49 2.81 -6.87 -17.76
C ALA A 49 4.05 -6.17 -18.31
N SER A 50 5.21 -6.39 -17.69
CA SER A 50 6.50 -5.87 -18.16
C SER A 50 7.68 -6.68 -17.59
N PRO A 51 8.89 -6.58 -18.18
CA PRO A 51 10.09 -7.17 -17.61
C PRO A 51 10.40 -6.66 -16.20
N MET A 52 10.03 -5.42 -15.86
CA MET A 52 10.24 -4.86 -14.53
C MET A 52 9.24 -5.43 -13.53
N ASP A 53 7.97 -5.62 -13.91
CA ASP A 53 6.97 -6.28 -13.07
C ASP A 53 7.37 -7.73 -12.76
N HIS A 54 7.87 -8.44 -13.77
CA HIS A 54 8.41 -9.79 -13.58
C HIS A 54 9.54 -9.81 -12.54
N LYS A 55 10.54 -8.92 -12.67
CA LYS A 55 11.63 -8.78 -11.71
C LYS A 55 11.13 -8.41 -10.31
N SER A 56 10.11 -7.55 -10.23
CA SER A 56 9.53 -7.13 -8.95
C SER A 56 8.87 -8.31 -8.23
N VAL A 57 8.05 -9.09 -8.92
CA VAL A 57 7.43 -10.31 -8.37
C VAL A 57 8.49 -11.30 -7.90
N GLN A 58 9.52 -11.54 -8.72
CA GLN A 58 10.63 -12.44 -8.39
C GLN A 58 11.41 -11.96 -7.16
N ALA A 59 11.69 -10.67 -7.06
CA ALA A 59 12.41 -10.10 -5.92
C ALA A 59 11.59 -10.18 -4.62
N ILE A 60 10.27 -9.96 -4.69
CA ILE A 60 9.37 -10.14 -3.55
C ILE A 60 9.33 -11.62 -3.14
N ALA A 61 9.22 -12.55 -4.10
CA ALA A 61 9.23 -13.98 -3.85
C ALA A 61 10.48 -14.45 -3.07
N GLY A 62 11.64 -13.84 -3.36
CA GLY A 62 12.88 -14.10 -2.62
C GLY A 62 13.03 -13.34 -1.30
N ALA A 63 12.24 -12.29 -1.07
CA ALA A 63 12.39 -11.40 0.08
C ALA A 63 11.52 -11.77 1.29
N VAL A 64 10.44 -12.53 1.11
CA VAL A 64 9.49 -12.95 2.15
C VAL A 64 9.41 -14.47 2.23
N THR A 65 9.15 -15.00 3.42
CA THR A 65 9.22 -16.45 3.68
C THR A 65 8.05 -17.00 4.50
N ASN A 66 7.32 -16.14 5.21
CA ASN A 66 6.27 -16.57 6.15
C ASN A 66 4.85 -16.39 5.62
N CYS A 67 4.71 -15.93 4.39
CA CYS A 67 3.43 -15.78 3.69
C CYS A 67 3.52 -16.41 2.29
N THR A 68 2.36 -16.66 1.68
CA THR A 68 2.27 -17.08 0.28
C THR A 68 2.52 -15.88 -0.62
N VAL A 69 3.26 -16.07 -1.71
CA VAL A 69 3.47 -15.06 -2.76
C VAL A 69 2.69 -15.47 -4.00
N ALA A 70 1.75 -14.65 -4.40
CA ALA A 70 0.90 -14.86 -5.57
C ALA A 70 1.30 -13.93 -6.73
N SER A 71 1.18 -14.41 -7.96
CA SER A 71 1.23 -13.60 -9.17
C SER A 71 -0.03 -13.80 -9.99
N LEU A 72 -0.63 -12.67 -10.43
CA LEU A 72 -1.79 -12.67 -11.29
C LEU A 72 -1.43 -13.19 -12.70
N ALA A 73 -2.35 -13.94 -13.32
CA ALA A 73 -2.22 -14.46 -14.69
C ALA A 73 -3.60 -14.52 -15.37
N ARG A 74 -3.69 -14.02 -16.61
CA ARG A 74 -4.85 -14.32 -17.44
C ARG A 74 -4.89 -15.83 -17.77
N CYS A 75 -6.05 -16.33 -18.14
CA CYS A 75 -6.23 -17.71 -18.64
C CYS A 75 -5.53 -17.92 -20.01
N THR A 76 -4.21 -17.72 -20.05
CA THR A 76 -3.33 -18.00 -21.22
C THR A 76 -2.04 -18.64 -20.74
N LYS A 77 -1.46 -19.53 -21.56
CA LYS A 77 -0.21 -20.22 -21.20
C LYS A 77 0.93 -19.24 -20.92
N GLY A 78 1.11 -18.23 -21.77
CA GLY A 78 2.21 -17.27 -21.59
C GLY A 78 2.14 -16.47 -20.29
N ASP A 79 0.93 -16.11 -19.84
CA ASP A 79 0.74 -15.43 -18.55
C ASP A 79 1.06 -16.35 -17.37
N ILE A 80 0.58 -17.62 -17.44
CA ILE A 80 0.82 -18.63 -16.41
C ILE A 80 2.31 -18.97 -16.33
N ASP A 81 2.99 -19.11 -17.48
CA ASP A 81 4.44 -19.35 -17.54
C ASP A 81 5.22 -18.20 -16.87
N ALA A 82 4.85 -16.94 -17.19
CA ALA A 82 5.49 -15.78 -16.60
C ALA A 82 5.22 -15.68 -15.09
N ALA A 83 3.99 -15.96 -14.65
CA ALA A 83 3.65 -15.97 -13.23
C ALA A 83 4.44 -17.05 -12.48
N TRP A 84 4.48 -18.28 -13.01
CA TRP A 84 5.25 -19.37 -12.42
C TRP A 84 6.73 -19.04 -12.33
N ASP A 85 7.33 -18.59 -13.45
CA ASP A 85 8.75 -18.25 -13.47
C ASP A 85 9.12 -17.19 -12.42
N ALA A 86 8.21 -16.24 -12.15
CA ALA A 86 8.44 -15.20 -11.17
C ALA A 86 8.25 -15.67 -9.71
N VAL A 87 7.34 -16.62 -9.42
CA VAL A 87 7.06 -17.04 -8.04
C VAL A 87 7.67 -18.40 -7.65
N LYS A 88 8.22 -19.17 -8.58
CA LYS A 88 8.70 -20.55 -8.32
C LYS A 88 9.74 -20.68 -7.22
N GLU A 89 10.51 -19.61 -6.95
CA GLU A 89 11.52 -19.58 -5.88
C GLU A 89 10.93 -19.13 -4.53
N ALA A 90 9.65 -18.72 -4.49
CA ALA A 90 8.99 -18.43 -3.22
C ALA A 90 8.87 -19.69 -2.38
N LYS A 91 8.94 -19.56 -1.05
CA LYS A 91 8.74 -20.69 -0.14
C LYS A 91 7.33 -21.28 -0.24
N HIS A 92 6.35 -20.43 -0.51
CA HIS A 92 4.94 -20.78 -0.68
C HIS A 92 4.42 -20.03 -1.93
N PRO A 93 4.61 -20.58 -3.14
CA PRO A 93 4.14 -19.95 -4.36
C PRO A 93 2.65 -20.19 -4.59
N ARG A 94 1.96 -19.21 -5.19
CA ARG A 94 0.59 -19.33 -5.71
C ARG A 94 0.51 -18.73 -7.11
N ILE A 95 -0.21 -19.37 -8.00
CA ILE A 95 -0.62 -18.79 -9.29
C ILE A 95 -2.08 -18.37 -9.17
N HIS A 96 -2.37 -17.09 -9.40
CA HIS A 96 -3.71 -16.52 -9.38
C HIS A 96 -4.20 -16.35 -10.81
N VAL A 97 -5.06 -17.25 -11.28
CA VAL A 97 -5.56 -17.25 -12.65
C VAL A 97 -6.95 -16.62 -12.70
N PHE A 98 -7.22 -15.75 -13.69
CA PHE A 98 -8.54 -15.16 -13.83
C PHE A 98 -9.09 -15.20 -15.24
N LEU A 99 -10.43 -15.26 -15.33
CA LEU A 99 -11.20 -15.14 -16.56
C LEU A 99 -12.57 -14.51 -16.25
N ALA A 100 -13.02 -13.58 -17.09
CA ALA A 100 -14.33 -12.97 -16.91
C ALA A 100 -15.47 -13.94 -17.27
N THR A 101 -16.56 -13.86 -16.47
CA THR A 101 -17.70 -14.79 -16.60
C THR A 101 -19.03 -14.09 -16.82
N SER A 102 -19.10 -12.77 -16.69
CA SER A 102 -20.34 -12.02 -16.97
C SER A 102 -20.63 -11.96 -18.47
N GLU A 103 -21.92 -11.92 -18.82
CA GLU A 103 -22.36 -11.87 -20.23
C GLU A 103 -21.76 -10.68 -20.98
N ILE A 104 -21.69 -9.50 -20.32
CA ILE A 104 -21.12 -8.31 -20.92
C ILE A 104 -19.63 -8.49 -21.26
N HIS A 105 -18.85 -9.13 -20.36
CA HIS A 105 -17.43 -9.38 -20.60
C HIS A 105 -17.21 -10.49 -21.62
N MET A 106 -17.98 -11.58 -21.58
CA MET A 106 -17.90 -12.63 -22.59
C MET A 106 -18.16 -12.10 -23.97
N LYS A 107 -19.18 -11.24 -24.13
CA LYS A 107 -19.59 -10.68 -25.43
C LYS A 107 -18.61 -9.64 -25.97
N TYR A 108 -18.20 -8.66 -25.15
CA TYR A 108 -17.48 -7.48 -25.65
C TYR A 108 -15.96 -7.54 -25.42
N LYS A 109 -15.50 -8.17 -24.34
CA LYS A 109 -14.08 -8.25 -23.97
C LYS A 109 -13.43 -9.52 -24.48
N LEU A 110 -14.03 -10.68 -24.19
CA LEU A 110 -13.45 -11.98 -24.52
C LEU A 110 -13.84 -12.48 -25.92
N GLN A 111 -15.03 -12.11 -26.41
CA GLN A 111 -15.63 -12.61 -27.65
C GLN A 111 -15.70 -14.15 -27.68
N MET A 112 -16.10 -14.75 -26.54
CA MET A 112 -16.16 -16.19 -26.32
C MET A 112 -17.59 -16.63 -25.97
N SER A 113 -17.97 -17.84 -26.40
CA SER A 113 -19.19 -18.48 -25.93
C SER A 113 -19.03 -19.01 -24.50
N PRO A 114 -20.13 -19.28 -23.76
CA PRO A 114 -20.07 -19.89 -22.44
C PRO A 114 -19.28 -21.21 -22.42
N GLU A 115 -19.45 -22.06 -23.44
CA GLU A 115 -18.74 -23.36 -23.56
C GLU A 115 -17.23 -23.14 -23.74
N GLN A 116 -16.84 -22.13 -24.50
CA GLN A 116 -15.43 -21.77 -24.68
C GLN A 116 -14.82 -21.24 -23.39
N VAL A 117 -15.58 -20.48 -22.58
CA VAL A 117 -15.13 -20.00 -21.27
C VAL A 117 -14.94 -21.19 -20.32
N LEU A 118 -15.91 -22.11 -20.23
CA LEU A 118 -15.78 -23.32 -19.39
C LEU A 118 -14.56 -24.16 -19.78
N GLN A 119 -14.37 -24.40 -21.09
CA GLN A 119 -13.19 -25.15 -21.58
C GLN A 119 -11.87 -24.42 -21.26
N ARG A 120 -11.83 -23.10 -21.44
CA ARG A 120 -10.65 -22.28 -21.15
C ARG A 120 -10.27 -22.33 -19.68
N ILE A 121 -11.27 -22.28 -18.77
CA ILE A 121 -11.06 -22.43 -17.32
C ILE A 121 -10.41 -23.78 -17.03
N SER A 122 -11.01 -24.87 -17.51
CA SER A 122 -10.51 -26.23 -17.28
C SER A 122 -9.08 -26.40 -17.79
N ASP A 123 -8.80 -25.98 -19.03
CA ASP A 123 -7.48 -26.11 -19.65
C ASP A 123 -6.40 -25.31 -18.89
N MET A 124 -6.70 -24.05 -18.55
CA MET A 124 -5.69 -23.16 -18.01
C MET A 124 -5.47 -23.35 -16.50
N VAL A 125 -6.51 -23.69 -15.74
CA VAL A 125 -6.33 -24.06 -14.33
C VAL A 125 -5.56 -25.38 -14.21
N SER A 126 -5.87 -26.39 -15.04
CA SER A 126 -5.08 -27.63 -15.10
C SER A 126 -3.63 -27.37 -15.51
N TYR A 127 -3.42 -26.46 -16.45
CA TYR A 127 -2.08 -26.07 -16.88
C TYR A 127 -1.30 -25.41 -15.73
N ALA A 128 -1.90 -24.45 -15.02
CA ALA A 128 -1.30 -23.84 -13.84
C ALA A 128 -1.00 -24.87 -12.74
N LYS A 129 -1.94 -25.80 -12.51
CA LYS A 129 -1.79 -26.89 -11.52
C LYS A 129 -0.61 -27.82 -11.82
N SER A 130 -0.20 -27.94 -13.08
CA SER A 130 0.98 -28.73 -13.44
C SER A 130 2.31 -28.14 -12.93
N PHE A 131 2.33 -26.86 -12.55
CA PHE A 131 3.51 -26.17 -12.00
C PHE A 131 3.43 -25.98 -10.50
N CYS A 132 2.25 -25.69 -9.97
CA CYS A 132 2.05 -25.21 -8.60
C CYS A 132 0.85 -25.94 -7.95
N ASP A 133 1.01 -26.30 -6.67
CA ASP A 133 -0.08 -26.95 -5.93
C ASP A 133 -1.16 -25.99 -5.43
N ASP A 134 -0.82 -24.71 -5.27
CA ASP A 134 -1.74 -23.68 -4.79
C ASP A 134 -2.19 -22.78 -5.95
N ILE A 135 -3.43 -22.99 -6.40
CA ILE A 135 -4.03 -22.27 -7.54
C ILE A 135 -5.28 -21.54 -7.06
N GLU A 136 -5.28 -20.24 -7.22
CA GLU A 136 -6.48 -19.41 -7.05
C GLU A 136 -7.10 -19.12 -8.42
N PHE A 137 -8.42 -19.32 -8.53
CA PHE A 137 -9.18 -18.96 -9.72
C PHE A 137 -10.18 -17.86 -9.41
N SER A 138 -10.08 -16.73 -10.13
CA SER A 138 -11.02 -15.60 -10.08
C SER A 138 -11.95 -15.61 -11.29
N ALA A 139 -13.25 -15.62 -11.04
CA ALA A 139 -14.27 -15.34 -12.05
C ALA A 139 -14.48 -13.82 -12.13
N GLU A 140 -13.70 -13.09 -12.95
CA GLU A 140 -13.83 -11.64 -13.07
C GLU A 140 -15.28 -11.24 -13.36
N ASP A 141 -15.77 -10.23 -12.62
CA ASP A 141 -17.14 -9.73 -12.70
C ASP A 141 -18.20 -10.75 -12.24
N ALA A 142 -17.85 -11.54 -11.22
CA ALA A 142 -18.71 -12.60 -10.67
C ALA A 142 -20.06 -12.07 -10.18
N SER A 143 -20.07 -10.88 -9.57
CA SER A 143 -21.29 -10.26 -9.02
C SER A 143 -22.36 -9.99 -10.09
N ARG A 144 -21.95 -9.79 -11.35
CA ARG A 144 -22.86 -9.56 -12.50
C ARG A 144 -22.99 -10.77 -13.42
N SER A 145 -22.43 -11.91 -13.06
CA SER A 145 -22.57 -13.16 -13.83
C SER A 145 -23.88 -13.87 -13.52
N ASP A 146 -24.38 -14.66 -14.47
CA ASP A 146 -25.47 -15.62 -14.18
C ASP A 146 -24.98 -16.64 -13.13
N TRP A 147 -25.71 -16.80 -12.05
CA TRP A 147 -25.28 -17.60 -10.91
C TRP A 147 -25.13 -19.09 -11.24
N ALA A 148 -25.99 -19.63 -12.11
CA ALA A 148 -25.92 -21.03 -12.50
C ALA A 148 -24.69 -21.29 -13.38
N PHE A 149 -24.40 -20.38 -14.31
CA PHE A 149 -23.19 -20.42 -15.12
C PHE A 149 -21.93 -20.22 -14.27
N LEU A 150 -21.96 -19.29 -13.32
CA LEU A 150 -20.86 -19.04 -12.39
C LEU A 150 -20.53 -20.29 -11.56
N ALA A 151 -21.56 -21.00 -11.05
CA ALA A 151 -21.38 -22.24 -10.33
C ALA A 151 -20.74 -23.34 -11.21
N GLN A 152 -21.07 -23.40 -12.51
CA GLN A 152 -20.39 -24.30 -13.45
C GLN A 152 -18.93 -23.91 -13.66
N CYS A 153 -18.64 -22.61 -13.82
CA CYS A 153 -17.26 -22.11 -13.94
C CYS A 153 -16.40 -22.54 -12.75
N TYR A 154 -16.91 -22.34 -11.53
CA TYR A 154 -16.19 -22.73 -10.32
C TYR A 154 -16.08 -24.24 -10.15
N SER A 155 -17.11 -24.99 -10.48
CA SER A 155 -17.05 -26.47 -10.46
C SER A 155 -15.97 -26.99 -11.42
N ASN A 156 -15.85 -26.40 -12.61
CA ASN A 156 -14.79 -26.71 -13.57
C ASN A 156 -13.41 -26.34 -13.04
N ALA A 157 -13.28 -25.18 -12.37
CA ALA A 157 -12.01 -24.76 -11.77
C ALA A 157 -11.58 -25.71 -10.64
N VAL A 158 -12.50 -26.14 -9.77
CA VAL A 158 -12.22 -27.13 -8.71
C VAL A 158 -11.78 -28.48 -9.33
N ALA A 159 -12.53 -28.97 -10.32
CA ALA A 159 -12.19 -30.21 -11.01
C ALA A 159 -10.82 -30.14 -11.73
N ALA A 160 -10.43 -28.95 -12.19
CA ALA A 160 -9.13 -28.68 -12.81
C ALA A 160 -7.98 -28.49 -11.80
N GLY A 161 -8.27 -28.41 -10.49
CA GLY A 161 -7.29 -28.37 -9.41
C GLY A 161 -7.12 -27.02 -8.72
N ALA A 162 -8.06 -26.09 -8.86
CA ALA A 162 -8.08 -24.86 -8.06
C ALA A 162 -8.23 -25.20 -6.56
N THR A 163 -7.48 -24.52 -5.72
CA THR A 163 -7.50 -24.63 -4.24
C THR A 163 -8.26 -23.48 -3.59
N THR A 164 -8.44 -22.39 -4.31
CA THR A 164 -9.18 -21.20 -3.88
C THR A 164 -10.03 -20.68 -5.04
N LEU A 165 -11.29 -20.34 -4.74
CA LEU A 165 -12.23 -19.72 -5.66
C LEU A 165 -12.48 -18.30 -5.22
N ASN A 166 -12.06 -17.31 -6.00
CA ASN A 166 -12.29 -15.92 -5.70
C ASN A 166 -13.52 -15.35 -6.41
N VAL A 167 -14.37 -14.67 -5.65
CA VAL A 167 -15.66 -14.11 -6.09
C VAL A 167 -15.56 -12.57 -6.07
N PRO A 168 -15.15 -11.94 -7.18
CA PRO A 168 -14.98 -10.49 -7.21
C PRO A 168 -16.26 -9.72 -7.52
N ASP A 169 -16.51 -8.66 -6.74
CA ASP A 169 -17.38 -7.55 -7.10
C ASP A 169 -16.53 -6.48 -7.81
N THR A 170 -16.20 -6.76 -9.06
CA THR A 170 -15.20 -6.05 -9.87
C THR A 170 -15.53 -4.56 -10.06
N VAL A 171 -16.81 -4.19 -10.08
CA VAL A 171 -17.26 -2.81 -10.31
C VAL A 171 -17.85 -2.15 -9.06
N GLY A 172 -17.72 -2.80 -7.89
CA GLY A 172 -18.20 -2.27 -6.61
C GLY A 172 -19.70 -1.98 -6.60
N TYR A 173 -20.46 -2.82 -7.26
CA TYR A 173 -21.89 -2.63 -7.55
C TYR A 173 -22.83 -3.27 -6.52
N SER A 174 -22.38 -4.35 -5.88
CA SER A 174 -23.21 -5.18 -5.03
C SER A 174 -23.44 -4.59 -3.65
N THR A 175 -24.57 -4.96 -3.06
CA THR A 175 -24.89 -4.72 -1.64
C THR A 175 -24.40 -5.90 -0.77
N PRO A 176 -24.27 -5.71 0.56
CA PRO A 176 -23.86 -6.80 1.47
C PRO A 176 -24.81 -8.01 1.44
N ALA A 177 -26.11 -7.79 1.26
CA ALA A 177 -27.10 -8.87 1.18
C ALA A 177 -26.89 -9.71 -0.10
N GLU A 178 -26.76 -9.05 -1.25
CA GLU A 178 -26.53 -9.72 -2.54
C GLU A 178 -25.24 -10.54 -2.53
N MET A 179 -24.14 -9.99 -2.00
CA MET A 179 -22.88 -10.73 -1.89
C MET A 179 -23.00 -11.95 -0.97
N ALA A 180 -23.68 -11.81 0.18
CA ALA A 180 -23.90 -12.93 1.10
C ALA A 180 -24.77 -14.02 0.47
N GLU A 181 -25.81 -13.65 -0.28
CA GLU A 181 -26.67 -14.59 -1.02
C GLU A 181 -25.89 -15.31 -2.11
N LEU A 182 -25.04 -14.60 -2.87
CA LEU A 182 -24.17 -15.18 -3.88
C LEU A 182 -23.22 -16.23 -3.27
N ILE A 183 -22.53 -15.90 -2.18
CA ILE A 183 -21.64 -16.86 -1.50
C ILE A 183 -22.43 -18.08 -1.00
N THR A 184 -23.61 -17.85 -0.43
CA THR A 184 -24.49 -18.94 0.03
C THR A 184 -24.91 -19.84 -1.13
N TYR A 185 -25.28 -19.25 -2.26
CA TYR A 185 -25.65 -19.99 -3.48
C TYR A 185 -24.48 -20.84 -4.01
N LEU A 186 -23.28 -20.24 -4.11
CA LEU A 186 -22.09 -20.94 -4.60
C LEU A 186 -21.70 -22.11 -3.69
N ARG A 187 -21.81 -21.96 -2.38
CA ARG A 187 -21.56 -23.04 -1.42
C ARG A 187 -22.51 -24.23 -1.57
N GLN A 188 -23.70 -24.00 -2.10
CA GLN A 188 -24.71 -25.05 -2.30
C GLN A 188 -24.61 -25.68 -3.68
N ASN A 189 -24.10 -24.99 -4.69
CA ASN A 189 -24.20 -25.38 -6.08
C ASN A 189 -22.86 -25.67 -6.78
N VAL A 190 -21.71 -25.30 -6.18
CA VAL A 190 -20.39 -25.63 -6.72
C VAL A 190 -19.96 -26.99 -6.25
N THR A 191 -19.69 -27.90 -7.20
CA THR A 191 -19.22 -29.27 -6.90
C THR A 191 -17.80 -29.22 -6.34
N GLY A 192 -17.58 -29.83 -5.19
CA GLY A 192 -16.28 -29.92 -4.54
C GLY A 192 -15.89 -28.67 -3.72
N VAL A 193 -16.81 -27.74 -3.52
CA VAL A 193 -16.56 -26.47 -2.78
C VAL A 193 -16.12 -26.68 -1.33
N GLU A 194 -16.47 -27.82 -0.75
CA GLU A 194 -16.07 -28.20 0.63
C GLU A 194 -14.56 -28.45 0.78
N ASN A 195 -13.84 -28.63 -0.33
CA ASN A 195 -12.41 -28.95 -0.36
C ASN A 195 -11.53 -27.73 -0.69
N VAL A 196 -12.13 -26.57 -0.93
CA VAL A 196 -11.43 -25.35 -1.37
C VAL A 196 -11.81 -24.14 -0.52
N ASP A 197 -10.94 -23.13 -0.50
CA ASP A 197 -11.26 -21.85 0.10
C ASP A 197 -12.18 -21.04 -0.83
N ILE A 198 -13.09 -20.27 -0.23
CA ILE A 198 -13.84 -19.24 -0.94
C ILE A 198 -13.26 -17.88 -0.55
N SER A 199 -12.73 -17.19 -1.53
CA SER A 199 -12.21 -15.83 -1.45
C SER A 199 -13.23 -14.82 -1.96
N VAL A 200 -13.15 -13.59 -1.46
CA VAL A 200 -13.94 -12.47 -1.97
C VAL A 200 -13.06 -11.25 -2.18
N HIS A 201 -13.32 -10.53 -3.26
CA HIS A 201 -12.64 -9.30 -3.65
C HIS A 201 -13.68 -8.23 -3.96
N CYS A 202 -13.73 -7.16 -3.18
CA CYS A 202 -14.77 -6.14 -3.32
C CYS A 202 -14.16 -4.76 -3.58
N HIS A 203 -14.56 -4.14 -4.70
CA HIS A 203 -14.28 -2.72 -4.97
C HIS A 203 -15.26 -1.80 -4.23
N ASN A 204 -14.85 -0.55 -4.02
CA ASN A 204 -15.50 0.38 -3.09
C ASN A 204 -16.29 1.50 -3.78
N ASP A 205 -16.76 1.29 -5.02
CA ASP A 205 -17.42 2.32 -5.81
C ASP A 205 -18.68 2.88 -5.15
N LEU A 206 -19.44 2.03 -4.45
CA LEU A 206 -20.60 2.44 -3.64
C LEU A 206 -20.27 2.61 -2.14
N GLY A 207 -19.00 2.55 -1.74
CA GLY A 207 -18.60 2.66 -0.34
C GLY A 207 -18.95 1.44 0.52
N MET A 208 -19.16 0.26 -0.08
CA MET A 208 -19.63 -0.94 0.61
C MET A 208 -18.62 -2.09 0.64
N ALA A 209 -17.41 -1.92 0.12
CA ALA A 209 -16.45 -3.01 -0.03
C ALA A 209 -16.17 -3.77 1.26
N VAL A 210 -15.95 -3.06 2.36
CA VAL A 210 -15.72 -3.68 3.68
C VAL A 210 -16.97 -4.41 4.17
N ALA A 211 -18.13 -3.78 4.04
CA ALA A 211 -19.42 -4.37 4.47
C ALA A 211 -19.75 -5.63 3.65
N ASN A 212 -19.50 -5.60 2.33
CA ASN A 212 -19.67 -6.74 1.43
C ASN A 212 -18.76 -7.90 1.85
N SER A 213 -17.46 -7.63 2.04
CA SER A 213 -16.49 -8.65 2.47
C SER A 213 -16.86 -9.29 3.80
N LEU A 214 -17.27 -8.49 4.78
CA LEU A 214 -17.70 -8.99 6.09
C LEU A 214 -19.01 -9.80 6.03
N ALA A 215 -19.96 -9.42 5.16
CA ALA A 215 -21.18 -10.19 4.92
C ALA A 215 -20.85 -11.57 4.31
N CYS A 216 -19.88 -11.62 3.40
CA CYS A 216 -19.39 -12.86 2.81
C CYS A 216 -18.74 -13.80 3.84
N VAL A 217 -18.03 -13.28 4.85
CA VAL A 217 -17.49 -14.09 5.97
C VAL A 217 -18.62 -14.80 6.71
N LYS A 218 -19.72 -14.10 7.00
CA LYS A 218 -20.93 -14.69 7.62
C LYS A 218 -21.55 -15.74 6.74
N ALA A 219 -21.56 -15.54 5.42
CA ALA A 219 -22.09 -16.51 4.43
C ALA A 219 -21.15 -17.70 4.18
N GLY A 220 -19.90 -17.64 4.66
CA GLY A 220 -18.97 -18.76 4.62
C GLY A 220 -17.70 -18.57 3.80
N ALA A 221 -17.37 -17.36 3.36
CA ALA A 221 -16.05 -17.07 2.82
C ALA A 221 -14.95 -17.35 3.85
N THR A 222 -13.78 -17.76 3.37
CA THR A 222 -12.62 -18.16 4.19
C THR A 222 -11.39 -17.31 3.92
N GLN A 223 -11.39 -16.55 2.83
CA GLN A 223 -10.35 -15.60 2.44
C GLN A 223 -10.99 -14.27 2.05
N ILE A 224 -10.31 -13.17 2.34
CA ILE A 224 -10.67 -11.82 1.91
C ILE A 224 -9.47 -11.21 1.20
N GLU A 225 -9.67 -10.75 -0.04
CA GLU A 225 -8.74 -9.88 -0.74
C GLU A 225 -9.01 -8.43 -0.33
N CYS A 226 -7.97 -7.72 0.02
CA CYS A 226 -8.04 -6.34 0.48
C CYS A 226 -6.72 -5.62 0.25
N THR A 227 -6.70 -4.32 0.51
CA THR A 227 -5.48 -3.52 0.41
C THR A 227 -5.29 -2.68 1.66
N VAL A 228 -4.05 -2.38 2.01
CA VAL A 228 -3.75 -1.39 3.03
C VAL A 228 -4.32 -0.03 2.59
N ASN A 229 -4.99 0.66 3.49
CA ASN A 229 -5.69 1.92 3.26
C ASN A 229 -6.84 1.87 2.24
N GLY A 230 -7.16 0.70 1.71
CA GLY A 230 -8.21 0.54 0.70
C GLY A 230 -7.83 1.12 -0.67
N ILE A 231 -6.55 1.30 -1.00
CA ILE A 231 -6.14 1.78 -2.33
C ILE A 231 -6.50 0.77 -3.42
N GLY A 232 -6.68 1.23 -4.65
CA GLY A 232 -7.02 0.38 -5.81
C GLY A 232 -7.68 1.16 -6.93
N GLU A 233 -8.08 0.46 -7.96
CA GLU A 233 -8.78 1.05 -9.10
C GLU A 233 -10.02 1.86 -8.67
N ARG A 234 -10.27 2.99 -9.33
CA ARG A 234 -11.41 3.91 -9.15
C ARG A 234 -11.55 4.39 -7.69
N ALA A 235 -12.53 3.86 -6.92
CA ALA A 235 -12.77 4.21 -5.53
C ALA A 235 -12.00 3.31 -4.53
N GLY A 236 -11.16 2.40 -5.03
CA GLY A 236 -10.33 1.50 -4.24
C GLY A 236 -10.98 0.16 -3.90
N ASN A 237 -10.33 -0.57 -3.02
CA ASN A 237 -10.69 -1.90 -2.53
C ASN A 237 -11.23 -1.86 -1.10
N ALA A 238 -11.64 -3.00 -0.60
CA ALA A 238 -11.88 -3.17 0.82
C ALA A 238 -10.61 -2.89 1.62
N SER A 239 -10.71 -2.06 2.67
CA SER A 239 -9.58 -1.67 3.51
C SER A 239 -9.19 -2.78 4.47
N LEU A 240 -7.93 -3.23 4.43
CA LEU A 240 -7.40 -4.29 5.28
C LEU A 240 -7.62 -3.99 6.77
N GLU A 241 -7.25 -2.80 7.20
CA GLU A 241 -7.36 -2.35 8.60
C GLU A 241 -8.80 -2.37 9.12
N GLU A 242 -9.75 -2.01 8.29
CA GLU A 242 -11.18 -1.97 8.65
C GLU A 242 -11.75 -3.38 8.77
N ILE A 243 -11.42 -4.28 7.84
CA ILE A 243 -11.81 -5.70 7.88
C ILE A 243 -11.25 -6.37 9.12
N VAL A 244 -9.95 -6.25 9.33
CA VAL A 244 -9.25 -6.92 10.43
C VAL A 244 -9.76 -6.44 11.77
N MET A 245 -9.92 -5.12 11.95
CA MET A 245 -10.40 -4.58 13.22
C MET A 245 -11.90 -4.83 13.44
N ALA A 246 -12.72 -4.91 12.41
CA ALA A 246 -14.10 -5.36 12.53
C ALA A 246 -14.19 -6.82 13.03
N LEU A 247 -13.42 -7.73 12.45
CA LEU A 247 -13.35 -9.13 12.88
C LEU A 247 -12.79 -9.24 14.30
N HIS A 248 -11.73 -8.46 14.62
CA HIS A 248 -11.10 -8.45 15.95
C HIS A 248 -12.03 -7.91 17.03
N THR A 249 -12.70 -6.79 16.80
CA THR A 249 -13.56 -6.11 17.78
C THR A 249 -14.91 -6.83 17.95
N ARG A 250 -15.43 -7.41 16.87
CA ARG A 250 -16.74 -8.07 16.87
C ARG A 250 -16.62 -9.60 16.70
N ARG A 251 -15.65 -10.21 17.40
CA ARG A 251 -15.51 -11.68 17.49
C ARG A 251 -16.78 -12.37 17.97
N ASP A 252 -17.52 -11.72 18.86
CA ASP A 252 -18.84 -12.16 19.34
C ASP A 252 -19.83 -12.38 18.21
N PHE A 253 -19.78 -11.55 17.19
CA PHE A 253 -20.72 -11.58 16.06
C PHE A 253 -20.22 -12.44 14.90
N TYR A 254 -18.94 -12.33 14.54
CA TYR A 254 -18.40 -13.01 13.36
C TYR A 254 -17.94 -14.44 13.63
N ASP A 255 -17.64 -14.80 14.87
CA ASP A 255 -16.99 -16.07 15.28
C ASP A 255 -15.78 -16.41 14.39
N ALA A 256 -14.99 -15.37 14.09
CA ALA A 256 -13.88 -15.42 13.17
C ALA A 256 -12.67 -14.67 13.72
N GLU A 257 -11.48 -15.08 13.24
CA GLU A 257 -10.21 -14.44 13.60
C GLU A 257 -9.25 -14.45 12.39
N THR A 258 -8.28 -13.55 12.42
CA THR A 258 -7.20 -13.44 11.43
C THR A 258 -5.85 -13.65 12.08
N ASN A 259 -4.82 -13.85 11.27
CA ASN A 259 -3.43 -13.99 11.72
C ASN A 259 -2.73 -12.63 11.87
N ILE A 260 -3.43 -11.53 11.60
CA ILE A 260 -2.85 -10.19 11.56
C ILE A 260 -2.38 -9.74 12.93
N ASN A 261 -1.13 -9.28 12.99
CA ASN A 261 -0.62 -8.53 14.13
C ASN A 261 -1.16 -7.10 14.08
N THR A 262 -2.26 -6.86 14.77
CA THR A 262 -2.98 -5.58 14.73
C THR A 262 -2.09 -4.39 15.11
N LYS A 263 -1.06 -4.58 15.95
CA LYS A 263 -0.09 -3.53 16.34
C LYS A 263 0.80 -3.06 15.18
N GLN A 264 0.78 -3.74 14.04
CA GLN A 264 1.49 -3.33 12.82
C GLN A 264 0.59 -2.56 11.83
N ILE A 265 -0.72 -2.47 12.08
CA ILE A 265 -1.69 -1.85 11.16
C ILE A 265 -1.32 -0.40 10.87
N TYR A 266 -1.19 0.43 11.90
CA TYR A 266 -0.89 1.85 11.74
C TYR A 266 0.43 2.08 11.00
N ARG A 267 1.46 1.29 11.34
CA ARG A 267 2.75 1.36 10.66
C ARG A 267 2.66 1.01 9.19
N SER A 268 1.92 -0.04 8.84
CA SER A 268 1.72 -0.44 7.44
C SER A 268 0.99 0.64 6.65
N SER A 269 -0.05 1.22 7.24
CA SER A 269 -0.81 2.34 6.68
C SER A 269 0.08 3.56 6.42
N LYS A 270 0.90 3.95 7.39
CA LYS A 270 1.82 5.09 7.27
C LYS A 270 2.93 4.83 6.25
N LEU A 271 3.52 3.64 6.25
CA LEU A 271 4.54 3.27 5.26
C LEU A 271 4.00 3.40 3.83
N LEU A 272 2.82 2.84 3.58
CA LEU A 272 2.18 2.95 2.25
C LEU A 272 1.93 4.40 1.86
N SER A 273 1.38 5.21 2.78
CA SER A 273 1.15 6.64 2.54
C SER A 273 2.45 7.37 2.21
N THR A 274 3.54 7.05 2.91
CA THR A 274 4.86 7.66 2.67
C THR A 274 5.44 7.24 1.31
N ILE A 275 5.33 5.96 0.96
CA ILE A 275 5.83 5.43 -0.32
C ILE A 275 5.07 6.04 -1.50
N THR A 276 3.75 6.04 -1.44
CA THR A 276 2.89 6.49 -2.55
C THR A 276 2.70 8.00 -2.59
N GLY A 277 2.94 8.69 -1.45
CA GLY A 277 2.61 10.11 -1.29
C GLY A 277 1.10 10.38 -1.27
N VAL A 278 0.26 9.35 -1.10
CA VAL A 278 -1.19 9.50 -0.95
C VAL A 278 -1.50 9.66 0.54
N PRO A 279 -2.02 10.82 0.98
CA PRO A 279 -2.27 11.08 2.39
C PRO A 279 -3.44 10.25 2.91
N ILE A 280 -3.34 9.85 4.19
CA ILE A 280 -4.44 9.20 4.89
C ILE A 280 -5.44 10.30 5.30
N PRO A 281 -6.72 10.21 4.90
CA PRO A 281 -7.73 11.17 5.37
C PRO A 281 -7.81 11.18 6.91
N PRO A 282 -7.88 12.33 7.57
CA PRO A 282 -7.95 12.41 9.04
C PRO A 282 -9.10 11.61 9.64
N SER A 283 -10.22 11.49 8.92
CA SER A 283 -11.41 10.73 9.33
C SER A 283 -11.38 9.26 8.89
N LYS A 284 -10.28 8.77 8.29
CA LYS A 284 -10.16 7.35 7.90
C LYS A 284 -10.33 6.46 9.14
N ALA A 285 -11.21 5.49 9.06
CA ALA A 285 -11.40 4.55 10.15
C ALA A 285 -10.09 3.85 10.51
N ILE A 286 -9.88 3.55 11.78
CA ILE A 286 -8.77 2.82 12.38
C ILE A 286 -7.43 3.59 12.37
N VAL A 287 -7.03 4.20 11.26
CA VAL A 287 -5.67 4.75 11.06
C VAL A 287 -5.62 6.26 10.85
N GLY A 288 -6.76 6.92 10.69
CA GLY A 288 -6.83 8.36 10.54
C GLY A 288 -6.46 9.11 11.82
N ALA A 289 -5.95 10.33 11.69
CA ALA A 289 -5.52 11.14 12.82
C ALA A 289 -6.63 11.39 13.86
N ASN A 290 -7.88 11.46 13.40
CA ASN A 290 -9.04 11.68 14.26
C ASN A 290 -9.69 10.39 14.79
N ALA A 291 -9.21 9.21 14.40
CA ALA A 291 -9.85 7.92 14.73
C ALA A 291 -9.98 7.67 16.25
N PHE A 292 -9.09 8.27 17.05
CA PHE A 292 -9.05 8.17 18.52
C PHE A 292 -9.07 9.56 19.20
N ALA A 293 -9.53 10.59 18.50
CA ALA A 293 -9.59 11.95 19.02
C ALA A 293 -11.02 12.32 19.48
N HIS A 294 -11.14 12.96 20.62
CA HIS A 294 -12.39 13.44 21.17
C HIS A 294 -12.32 14.95 21.44
N GLU A 295 -13.08 15.76 20.71
CA GLU A 295 -13.13 17.20 20.89
C GLU A 295 -14.33 17.64 21.75
N SER A 296 -15.46 16.93 21.65
CA SER A 296 -16.67 17.26 22.41
C SER A 296 -16.47 17.04 23.91
N GLY A 297 -16.77 18.07 24.74
CA GLY A 297 -16.68 17.99 26.19
C GLY A 297 -17.50 16.86 26.82
N ILE A 298 -18.64 16.49 26.23
CA ILE A 298 -19.45 15.35 26.68
C ILE A 298 -18.69 14.04 26.45
N HIS A 299 -18.07 13.88 25.29
CA HIS A 299 -17.27 12.69 24.97
C HIS A 299 -16.02 12.61 25.87
N GLN A 300 -15.30 13.73 26.04
CA GLN A 300 -14.12 13.77 26.91
C GLN A 300 -14.46 13.38 28.35
N HIS A 301 -15.58 13.91 28.90
CA HIS A 301 -16.02 13.54 30.24
C HIS A 301 -16.36 12.04 30.35
N GLY A 302 -17.00 11.47 29.32
CA GLY A 302 -17.31 10.04 29.29
C GLY A 302 -16.04 9.18 29.25
N VAL A 303 -15.10 9.51 28.34
CA VAL A 303 -13.82 8.77 28.18
C VAL A 303 -12.97 8.85 29.46
N ILE A 304 -12.91 10.02 30.13
CA ILE A 304 -12.19 10.16 31.42
C ILE A 304 -12.81 9.26 32.49
N ALA A 305 -14.13 9.15 32.52
CA ALA A 305 -14.83 8.28 33.48
C ALA A 305 -14.62 6.78 33.14
N ASN A 306 -14.76 6.41 31.89
CA ASN A 306 -14.47 5.07 31.36
C ASN A 306 -14.33 5.16 29.82
N ALA A 307 -13.16 4.80 29.28
CA ALA A 307 -12.89 4.84 27.85
C ALA A 307 -13.95 4.08 27.01
N GLN A 308 -14.47 2.97 27.53
CA GLN A 308 -15.51 2.15 26.85
C GLN A 308 -16.84 2.89 26.60
N THR A 309 -17.05 4.08 27.17
CA THR A 309 -18.25 4.89 26.90
C THR A 309 -18.31 5.34 25.45
N TYR A 310 -17.16 5.58 24.80
CA TYR A 310 -17.05 6.08 23.43
C TYR A 310 -15.98 5.38 22.59
N GLU A 311 -15.19 4.48 23.17
CA GLU A 311 -14.12 3.75 22.48
C GLU A 311 -14.41 2.26 22.43
N ILE A 312 -14.48 1.70 21.23
CA ILE A 312 -14.68 0.26 20.99
C ILE A 312 -13.34 -0.51 20.88
N MET A 313 -12.24 0.20 20.80
CA MET A 313 -10.87 -0.32 20.76
C MET A 313 -9.89 0.74 21.28
N ASN A 314 -8.71 0.32 21.71
CA ASN A 314 -7.66 1.23 22.16
C ASN A 314 -6.71 1.57 20.99
N SER A 315 -6.17 2.80 20.96
CA SER A 315 -5.19 3.22 19.94
C SER A 315 -3.95 2.30 19.89
N MET A 316 -3.52 1.76 21.03
CA MET A 316 -2.39 0.82 21.09
C MET A 316 -2.70 -0.54 20.46
N ASP A 317 -3.97 -0.93 20.35
CA ASP A 317 -4.35 -2.19 19.71
C ASP A 317 -4.03 -2.20 18.22
N VAL A 318 -3.99 -1.01 17.61
CA VAL A 318 -3.66 -0.81 16.20
C VAL A 318 -2.24 -0.26 15.99
N GLY A 319 -1.45 -0.12 17.05
CA GLY A 319 -0.06 0.34 17.00
C GLY A 319 0.12 1.85 17.02
N ILE A 320 -0.92 2.62 17.35
CA ILE A 320 -0.80 4.07 17.58
C ILE A 320 -0.28 4.28 19.01
N PRO A 321 0.91 4.88 19.18
CA PRO A 321 1.51 5.04 20.50
C PRO A 321 0.76 6.07 21.34
N GLN A 322 0.54 5.76 22.63
CA GLN A 322 0.11 6.80 23.56
C GLN A 322 1.27 7.78 23.81
N ASN A 323 0.98 9.07 23.77
CA ASN A 323 1.97 10.15 23.90
C ASN A 323 2.42 10.34 25.37
N THR A 324 3.22 9.41 25.92
CA THR A 324 3.66 9.46 27.32
C THR A 324 5.13 9.93 27.52
N MET A 325 5.95 9.95 26.47
CA MET A 325 7.36 10.33 26.58
C MET A 325 7.69 11.48 25.61
N VAL A 326 7.97 12.65 26.14
CA VAL A 326 8.44 13.81 25.37
C VAL A 326 9.95 13.70 25.23
N LEU A 327 10.43 13.59 23.98
CA LEU A 327 11.84 13.66 23.64
C LEU A 327 12.23 15.09 23.24
N GLY A 328 13.45 15.48 23.55
CA GLY A 328 13.96 16.82 23.25
C GLY A 328 15.49 16.83 23.09
N LYS A 329 16.08 18.02 23.00
CA LYS A 329 17.51 18.27 22.77
C LYS A 329 18.44 17.44 23.68
N HIS A 330 18.05 17.23 24.94
CA HIS A 330 18.84 16.49 25.95
C HIS A 330 18.59 14.99 25.94
N SER A 331 17.64 14.49 25.16
CA SER A 331 17.37 13.06 25.06
C SER A 331 18.52 12.30 24.39
N GLY A 332 18.95 11.21 25.03
CA GLY A 332 20.01 10.35 24.53
C GLY A 332 19.51 9.30 23.54
N LYS A 333 20.44 8.60 22.86
CA LYS A 333 20.17 7.52 21.91
C LYS A 333 19.34 6.38 22.52
N HIS A 334 19.54 6.08 23.80
CA HIS A 334 18.77 5.04 24.52
C HIS A 334 17.29 5.44 24.65
N ALA A 335 16.99 6.68 25.05
CA ALA A 335 15.61 7.17 25.14
C ALA A 335 14.90 7.18 23.77
N LEU A 336 15.61 7.51 22.69
CA LEU A 336 15.08 7.43 21.34
C LEU A 336 14.81 5.95 20.94
N ARG A 337 15.70 5.02 21.27
CA ARG A 337 15.52 3.58 21.04
C ARG A 337 14.27 3.06 21.73
N GLU A 338 14.12 3.34 23.03
CA GLU A 338 12.96 2.91 23.82
C GLU A 338 11.64 3.48 23.24
N LYS A 339 11.66 4.75 22.82
CA LYS A 339 10.51 5.36 22.17
C LYS A 339 10.17 4.69 20.85
N LEU A 340 11.17 4.39 20.01
CA LEU A 340 11.00 3.69 18.75
C LEU A 340 10.44 2.27 18.96
N ILE A 341 10.97 1.53 19.95
CA ILE A 341 10.45 0.21 20.30
C ILE A 341 8.98 0.31 20.76
N SER A 342 8.65 1.32 21.60
CA SER A 342 7.26 1.55 22.03
C SER A 342 6.30 1.88 20.87
N MET A 343 6.83 2.43 19.77
CA MET A 343 6.13 2.74 18.53
C MET A 343 6.14 1.55 17.53
N GLY A 344 6.70 0.40 17.90
CA GLY A 344 6.76 -0.80 17.07
C GLY A 344 7.88 -0.82 16.02
N TYR A 345 8.90 0.07 16.16
CA TYR A 345 10.05 0.11 15.26
C TYR A 345 11.23 -0.66 15.85
N GLU A 346 11.67 -1.70 15.15
CA GLU A 346 12.91 -2.41 15.43
C GLU A 346 13.96 -2.00 14.40
N LEU A 347 14.98 -1.27 14.84
CA LEU A 347 16.06 -0.75 14.00
C LEU A 347 17.38 -1.43 14.35
N THR A 348 18.22 -1.67 13.35
CA THR A 348 19.63 -2.05 13.56
C THR A 348 20.39 -0.91 14.24
N ASP A 349 21.59 -1.18 14.74
CA ASP A 349 22.40 -0.15 15.39
C ASP A 349 22.82 0.95 14.42
N GLU A 350 23.10 0.61 13.16
CA GLU A 350 23.41 1.57 12.09
C GLU A 350 22.20 2.44 11.73
N GLU A 351 21.02 1.82 11.59
CA GLU A 351 19.76 2.54 11.32
C GLU A 351 19.43 3.49 12.46
N LEU A 352 19.56 3.05 13.70
CA LEU A 352 19.34 3.87 14.87
C LEU A 352 20.31 5.06 14.93
N GLU A 353 21.57 4.88 14.58
CA GLU A 353 22.57 5.97 14.51
C GLU A 353 22.16 7.02 13.49
N SER A 354 21.72 6.58 12.32
CA SER A 354 21.23 7.47 11.25
C SER A 354 19.98 8.25 11.70
N VAL A 355 19.02 7.59 12.34
CA VAL A 355 17.82 8.24 12.89
C VAL A 355 18.20 9.19 14.03
N PHE A 356 19.12 8.80 14.91
CA PHE A 356 19.55 9.63 16.03
C PHE A 356 20.26 10.91 15.58
N THR A 357 21.08 10.83 14.56
CA THR A 357 21.74 12.02 13.96
C THR A 357 20.71 13.02 13.46
N ARG A 358 19.67 12.54 12.74
CA ARG A 358 18.58 13.39 12.25
C ARG A 358 17.70 13.92 13.38
N PHE A 359 17.45 13.08 14.39
CA PHE A 359 16.74 13.49 15.59
C PHE A 359 17.44 14.66 16.30
N LYS A 360 18.77 14.64 16.42
CA LYS A 360 19.52 15.75 17.02
C LYS A 360 19.40 17.05 16.22
N VAL A 361 19.48 16.96 14.88
CA VAL A 361 19.27 18.13 14.00
C VAL A 361 17.85 18.68 14.17
N LEU A 362 16.86 17.83 14.29
CA LEU A 362 15.49 18.25 14.55
C LEU A 362 15.34 18.87 15.94
N ALA A 363 15.93 18.25 16.97
CA ALA A 363 15.88 18.72 18.35
C ALA A 363 16.58 20.06 18.57
N ASP A 364 17.50 20.45 17.70
CA ASP A 364 18.09 21.80 17.70
C ASP A 364 17.16 22.86 17.09
N LYS A 365 16.24 22.46 16.20
CA LYS A 365 15.29 23.35 15.52
C LYS A 365 13.93 23.39 16.21
N LYS A 366 13.51 22.30 16.87
CA LYS A 366 12.18 22.13 17.46
C LYS A 366 12.27 21.82 18.94
N LYS A 367 11.58 22.60 19.78
CA LYS A 367 11.64 22.49 21.25
C LYS A 367 10.94 21.24 21.78
N ASN A 368 9.79 20.90 21.25
CA ASN A 368 8.98 19.75 21.64
C ASN A 368 8.89 18.77 20.47
N ILE A 369 9.52 17.61 20.59
CA ILE A 369 9.48 16.55 19.57
C ILE A 369 8.37 15.58 19.90
N THR A 370 7.43 15.43 19.00
CA THR A 370 6.28 14.54 19.12
C THR A 370 6.58 13.11 18.59
N GLY A 371 5.68 12.16 18.84
CA GLY A 371 5.77 10.82 18.23
C GLY A 371 5.75 10.89 16.71
N SER A 372 4.90 11.76 16.13
CA SER A 372 4.82 11.96 14.67
C SER A 372 6.12 12.48 14.07
N ASP A 373 6.84 13.35 14.78
CA ASP A 373 8.17 13.82 14.33
C ASP A 373 9.18 12.66 14.25
N ILE A 374 9.17 11.79 15.26
CA ILE A 374 10.07 10.63 15.31
C ILE A 374 9.73 9.64 14.22
N GLU A 375 8.44 9.39 14.00
CA GLU A 375 7.94 8.52 12.95
C GLU A 375 8.35 9.02 11.57
N ALA A 376 8.19 10.32 11.31
CA ALA A 376 8.64 10.95 10.08
C ALA A 376 10.15 10.74 9.83
N LEU A 377 10.97 10.83 10.89
CA LEU A 377 12.42 10.56 10.79
C LEU A 377 12.74 9.10 10.43
N VAL A 378 11.90 8.14 10.82
CA VAL A 378 12.11 6.72 10.50
C VAL A 378 11.63 6.39 9.10
N LEU A 379 10.45 6.87 8.72
CA LEU A 379 9.83 6.55 7.44
C LEU A 379 10.59 7.16 6.25
N HIS A 380 11.12 8.38 6.43
CA HIS A 380 11.93 9.06 5.40
C HIS A 380 13.42 8.66 5.49
N ARG A 381 13.71 7.36 5.39
CA ARG A 381 15.07 6.86 5.29
C ARG A 381 15.73 7.44 4.03
N ARG A 382 16.99 7.90 4.15
CA ARG A 382 17.76 8.29 2.98
C ARG A 382 18.08 7.03 2.17
N ASN A 383 17.60 6.96 0.95
CA ASN A 383 18.21 6.12 -0.06
C ASN A 383 19.59 6.73 -0.34
N THR A 384 20.64 6.11 0.18
CA THR A 384 22.03 6.42 -0.15
C THR A 384 22.49 5.42 -1.21
N ALA A 385 21.82 5.43 -2.37
CA ALA A 385 22.33 4.70 -3.53
C ALA A 385 23.60 5.40 -4.05
N ILE A 386 24.54 4.61 -4.54
CA ILE A 386 25.77 5.08 -5.20
C ILE A 386 25.36 5.98 -6.38
N GLY A 387 25.88 7.19 -6.45
CA GLY A 387 25.55 8.17 -7.51
C GLY A 387 24.36 9.07 -7.23
N SER A 388 23.73 9.01 -6.04
CA SER A 388 22.61 9.88 -5.66
C SER A 388 23.05 11.33 -5.42
N CYS A 389 22.18 12.27 -5.81
CA CYS A 389 22.39 13.71 -5.53
C CYS A 389 21.99 14.03 -4.09
N ARG A 390 22.77 14.89 -3.45
CA ARG A 390 22.51 15.41 -2.10
C ARG A 390 22.48 16.94 -2.09
N LEU A 391 21.42 17.53 -1.54
CA LEU A 391 21.37 18.99 -1.30
C LEU A 391 22.40 19.38 -0.23
N ILE A 392 23.31 20.29 -0.58
CA ILE A 392 24.30 20.89 0.34
C ILE A 392 23.71 22.16 0.93
N SER A 393 23.29 23.10 0.06
CA SER A 393 22.71 24.37 0.47
C SER A 393 21.80 24.92 -0.60
N HIS A 394 20.92 25.81 -0.20
CA HIS A 394 20.08 26.59 -1.09
C HIS A 394 19.97 28.04 -0.58
N VAL A 395 19.82 28.97 -1.52
CA VAL A 395 19.48 30.35 -1.23
C VAL A 395 18.36 30.75 -2.18
N VAL A 396 17.24 31.21 -1.63
CA VAL A 396 16.06 31.58 -2.41
C VAL A 396 15.72 33.05 -2.09
N ASN A 397 15.61 33.86 -3.14
CA ASN A 397 15.09 35.22 -3.07
C ASN A 397 13.73 35.24 -3.76
N ALA A 398 12.68 35.61 -3.04
CA ALA A 398 11.34 35.75 -3.54
C ALA A 398 10.64 36.90 -2.86
N GLY A 399 9.81 37.65 -3.58
CA GLY A 399 9.05 38.75 -3.03
C GLY A 399 8.26 39.48 -4.12
N ASP A 400 7.40 40.37 -3.70
CA ASP A 400 6.67 41.22 -4.63
C ASP A 400 7.60 42.22 -5.30
N GLY A 401 7.53 42.30 -6.65
CA GLY A 401 8.35 43.23 -7.46
C GLY A 401 9.81 42.84 -7.66
N VAL A 402 10.26 41.67 -7.20
CA VAL A 402 11.62 41.15 -7.45
C VAL A 402 11.57 39.82 -8.22
N PRO A 403 12.56 39.51 -9.08
CA PRO A 403 12.62 38.21 -9.73
C PRO A 403 12.81 37.11 -8.69
N ASN A 404 12.00 36.07 -8.79
CA ASN A 404 12.22 34.87 -7.98
C ASN A 404 13.48 34.15 -8.47
N THR A 405 14.49 34.08 -7.62
CA THR A 405 15.78 33.46 -7.93
C THR A 405 16.11 32.39 -6.90
N SER A 406 16.73 31.31 -7.35
CA SER A 406 17.23 30.26 -6.47
C SER A 406 18.64 29.86 -6.87
N CYS A 407 19.55 29.84 -5.89
CA CYS A 407 20.89 29.25 -6.00
C CYS A 407 20.87 27.90 -5.27
N ILE A 408 21.13 26.83 -5.99
CA ILE A 408 21.13 25.45 -5.47
C ILE A 408 22.54 24.89 -5.55
N LYS A 409 22.98 24.27 -4.47
CA LYS A 409 24.24 23.53 -4.42
C LYS A 409 23.97 22.06 -4.12
N LEU A 410 24.34 21.19 -5.05
CA LEU A 410 24.21 19.74 -4.94
C LEU A 410 25.58 19.08 -4.90
N GLN A 411 25.65 17.94 -4.23
CA GLN A 411 26.77 17.02 -4.32
C GLN A 411 26.28 15.73 -5.00
N ARG A 412 27.04 15.26 -5.99
CA ARG A 412 26.86 13.94 -6.59
C ARG A 412 28.21 13.25 -6.59
N GLU A 413 28.32 12.15 -5.83
CA GLU A 413 29.61 11.51 -5.55
C GLU A 413 30.60 12.51 -4.95
N ASP A 414 31.77 12.73 -5.58
CA ASP A 414 32.76 13.70 -5.15
C ASP A 414 32.59 15.10 -5.80
N ASP A 415 31.69 15.20 -6.79
CA ASP A 415 31.45 16.46 -7.51
C ASP A 415 30.45 17.35 -6.79
N VAL A 416 30.84 18.60 -6.60
CA VAL A 416 29.98 19.65 -6.06
C VAL A 416 29.61 20.60 -7.17
N MET A 417 28.32 20.70 -7.43
CA MET A 417 27.72 21.53 -8.50
C MET A 417 26.93 22.68 -7.87
N GLU A 418 26.95 23.84 -8.52
CA GLU A 418 26.17 25.00 -8.08
C GLU A 418 25.57 25.70 -9.31
N GLU A 419 24.27 26.04 -9.23
CA GLU A 419 23.53 26.66 -10.33
C GLU A 419 22.53 27.67 -9.82
N VAL A 420 22.30 28.74 -10.59
CA VAL A 420 21.33 29.78 -10.30
C VAL A 420 20.28 29.85 -11.40
N ALA A 421 19.02 29.88 -11.01
CA ALA A 421 17.93 30.04 -11.97
C ALA A 421 16.90 31.07 -11.54
N ILE A 422 16.15 31.59 -12.52
CA ILE A 422 14.98 32.46 -12.34
C ILE A 422 13.73 31.65 -12.65
N GLY A 423 12.69 31.81 -11.84
CA GLY A 423 11.42 31.12 -12.02
C GLY A 423 10.20 32.00 -11.81
N SER A 424 9.02 31.45 -12.09
CA SER A 424 7.73 32.07 -11.82
C SER A 424 7.42 32.17 -10.31
N GLY A 425 8.12 31.34 -9.51
CA GLY A 425 8.07 31.33 -8.07
C GLY A 425 9.34 30.70 -7.48
N PRO A 426 9.50 30.68 -6.13
CA PRO A 426 10.70 30.19 -5.46
C PRO A 426 10.99 28.69 -5.77
N LEU A 427 9.96 27.86 -5.83
CA LEU A 427 10.12 26.42 -6.14
C LEU A 427 10.44 26.20 -7.62
N ASP A 428 9.77 26.92 -8.54
CA ASP A 428 10.05 26.82 -9.98
C ASP A 428 11.50 27.25 -10.27
N ALA A 429 12.01 28.31 -9.62
CA ALA A 429 13.40 28.70 -9.72
C ALA A 429 14.34 27.59 -9.23
N SER A 430 14.02 26.96 -8.09
CA SER A 430 14.82 25.88 -7.49
C SER A 430 14.85 24.64 -8.39
N PHE A 431 13.70 24.22 -8.89
CA PHE A 431 13.60 23.03 -9.75
C PHE A 431 14.29 23.24 -11.11
N LYS A 432 14.20 24.45 -11.68
CA LYS A 432 14.93 24.81 -12.89
C LYS A 432 16.45 24.80 -12.69
N ALA A 433 16.95 25.30 -11.54
CA ALA A 433 18.37 25.23 -11.22
C ALA A 433 18.85 23.76 -11.16
N ILE A 434 18.10 22.90 -10.49
CA ILE A 434 18.42 21.46 -10.38
C ILE A 434 18.42 20.80 -11.76
N ASN A 435 17.38 21.03 -12.57
CA ASN A 435 17.25 20.43 -13.90
C ASN A 435 18.39 20.87 -14.84
N ARG A 436 18.78 22.14 -14.82
CA ARG A 436 19.93 22.64 -15.59
C ARG A 436 21.24 21.98 -15.16
N MET A 437 21.46 21.89 -13.85
CA MET A 437 22.66 21.30 -13.26
C MET A 437 22.85 19.85 -13.65
N LEU A 438 21.73 19.08 -13.70
CA LEU A 438 21.74 17.65 -13.96
C LEU A 438 21.46 17.30 -15.43
N GLY A 439 21.19 18.30 -16.28
CA GLY A 439 20.86 18.10 -17.69
C GLY A 439 19.57 17.31 -17.90
N LEU A 440 18.58 17.46 -17.03
CA LEU A 440 17.34 16.68 -17.02
C LEU A 440 16.18 17.49 -17.60
N ASP A 441 15.32 16.81 -18.36
CA ASP A 441 14.02 17.31 -18.80
C ASP A 441 12.93 16.53 -18.05
N ILE A 442 12.50 17.09 -16.94
CA ILE A 442 11.55 16.46 -16.02
C ILE A 442 10.31 17.34 -15.91
N LYS A 443 9.15 16.73 -16.03
CA LYS A 443 7.86 17.37 -15.78
C LYS A 443 7.43 17.13 -14.35
N LEU A 444 7.07 18.21 -13.65
CA LEU A 444 6.37 18.13 -12.37
C LEU A 444 4.90 17.82 -12.64
N ASP A 445 4.46 16.60 -12.33
CA ASP A 445 3.08 16.16 -12.51
C ASP A 445 2.17 16.64 -11.38
N SER A 446 2.63 16.52 -10.12
CA SER A 446 1.91 17.04 -8.97
C SER A 446 2.84 17.47 -7.84
N PHE A 447 2.35 18.37 -7.01
CA PHE A 447 3.02 18.88 -5.82
C PHE A 447 1.99 19.02 -4.69
N SER A 448 2.32 18.52 -3.51
CA SER A 448 1.53 18.72 -2.29
C SER A 448 2.44 19.06 -1.12
N LEU A 449 1.89 19.82 -0.19
CA LEU A 449 2.56 20.22 1.04
C LEU A 449 1.61 19.99 2.21
N ASN A 450 2.04 19.19 3.18
CA ASN A 450 1.25 18.86 4.36
C ASN A 450 2.03 19.19 5.63
N ALA A 451 1.34 19.65 6.66
CA ALA A 451 1.92 19.69 8.00
C ALA A 451 1.86 18.28 8.60
N VAL A 452 3.03 17.73 8.96
CA VAL A 452 3.14 16.40 9.60
C VAL A 452 2.98 16.54 11.11
N THR A 453 3.28 17.70 11.64
CA THR A 453 3.22 18.02 13.07
C THR A 453 2.58 19.39 13.29
N ASP A 454 2.14 19.67 14.53
CA ASP A 454 1.46 20.91 14.88
C ASP A 454 2.44 21.95 15.46
N GLY A 455 2.02 23.22 15.44
CA GLY A 455 2.75 24.34 16.04
C GLY A 455 3.48 25.25 15.04
N GLU A 456 4.05 26.33 15.53
CA GLU A 456 4.78 27.31 14.70
C GLU A 456 6.07 26.72 14.08
N ASP A 457 6.60 25.65 14.69
CA ASP A 457 7.78 24.91 14.26
C ASP A 457 7.42 23.55 13.62
N ALA A 458 6.18 23.43 13.09
CA ALA A 458 5.69 22.23 12.44
C ALA A 458 6.62 21.76 11.31
N ILE A 459 6.80 20.43 11.21
CA ILE A 459 7.47 19.83 10.07
C ILE A 459 6.51 19.84 8.88
N GLY A 460 6.92 20.48 7.79
CA GLY A 460 6.28 20.39 6.50
C GLY A 460 6.80 19.18 5.72
N GLU A 461 5.91 18.34 5.25
CA GLU A 461 6.19 17.29 4.28
C GLU A 461 5.81 17.77 2.89
N ALA A 462 6.79 17.86 2.01
CA ALA A 462 6.56 18.06 0.60
C ALA A 462 6.57 16.72 -0.13
N VAL A 463 5.60 16.53 -1.01
CA VAL A 463 5.53 15.39 -1.92
C VAL A 463 5.49 15.91 -3.35
N VAL A 464 6.39 15.43 -4.20
CA VAL A 464 6.41 15.72 -5.63
C VAL A 464 6.20 14.44 -6.43
N LYS A 465 5.47 14.53 -7.51
CA LYS A 465 5.42 13.48 -8.53
C LYS A 465 6.08 14.02 -9.80
N LEU A 466 7.13 13.34 -10.22
CA LEU A 466 7.95 13.69 -11.37
C LEU A 466 7.67 12.72 -12.50
N GLU A 467 7.57 13.22 -13.73
CA GLU A 467 7.38 12.41 -14.94
C GLU A 467 8.61 12.55 -15.82
N ASP A 468 9.23 11.43 -16.20
CA ASP A 468 10.36 11.41 -17.13
C ASP A 468 9.89 11.52 -18.61
N ALA A 469 10.84 11.63 -19.53
CA ALA A 469 10.57 11.71 -20.96
C ALA A 469 9.84 10.48 -21.54
N ASN A 470 9.80 9.35 -20.82
CA ASN A 470 9.11 8.12 -21.20
C ASN A 470 7.72 7.99 -20.55
N GLY A 471 7.26 9.02 -19.83
CA GLY A 471 5.97 9.03 -19.13
C GLY A 471 5.95 8.22 -17.81
N ARG A 472 7.11 7.78 -17.31
CA ARG A 472 7.22 7.09 -16.02
C ARG A 472 7.17 8.11 -14.88
N ARG A 473 6.50 7.72 -13.78
CA ARG A 473 6.29 8.59 -12.63
C ARG A 473 7.12 8.15 -11.43
N TYR A 474 7.68 9.13 -10.73
CA TYR A 474 8.51 8.93 -9.55
C TYR A 474 8.05 9.86 -8.43
N THR A 475 7.76 9.30 -7.27
CA THR A 475 7.33 10.09 -6.10
C THR A 475 8.52 10.40 -5.22
N GLY A 476 8.78 11.68 -5.05
CA GLY A 476 9.80 12.17 -4.13
C GLY A 476 9.18 12.82 -2.90
N THR A 477 9.77 12.60 -1.73
CA THR A 477 9.32 13.17 -0.46
C THR A 477 10.45 13.91 0.24
N GLY A 478 10.12 14.98 0.95
CA GLY A 478 11.07 15.78 1.72
C GLY A 478 10.46 16.36 2.97
N LEU A 479 11.25 16.39 4.05
CA LEU A 479 10.85 16.91 5.36
C LEU A 479 11.75 18.08 5.76
N SER A 480 11.15 19.17 6.21
CA SER A 480 11.83 20.26 6.90
C SER A 480 10.81 21.12 7.65
N THR A 481 11.27 21.89 8.65
CA THR A 481 10.52 23.02 9.21
C THR A 481 10.44 24.21 8.25
N ASP A 482 11.27 24.22 7.20
CA ASP A 482 11.22 25.17 6.08
C ASP A 482 10.58 24.49 4.88
N ILE A 483 9.44 25.03 4.42
CA ILE A 483 8.66 24.48 3.30
C ILE A 483 9.40 24.56 1.96
N ILE A 484 10.29 25.51 1.77
CA ILE A 484 11.13 25.61 0.57
C ILE A 484 12.18 24.49 0.60
N GLU A 485 12.84 24.30 1.75
CA GLU A 485 13.81 23.23 1.94
C GLU A 485 13.16 21.86 1.77
N SER A 486 11.98 21.62 2.37
CA SER A 486 11.26 20.35 2.22
C SER A 486 10.92 20.04 0.76
N SER A 487 10.49 21.06 0.01
CA SER A 487 10.14 20.94 -1.41
C SER A 487 11.37 20.63 -2.29
N ILE A 488 12.50 21.31 -2.05
CA ILE A 488 13.75 21.03 -2.76
C ILE A 488 14.25 19.62 -2.45
N ARG A 489 14.18 19.19 -1.19
CA ARG A 489 14.52 17.83 -0.78
C ARG A 489 13.63 16.78 -1.43
N ALA A 490 12.32 17.03 -1.51
CA ALA A 490 11.38 16.15 -2.22
C ALA A 490 11.76 16.01 -3.69
N TYR A 491 12.09 17.11 -4.36
CA TYR A 491 12.47 17.12 -5.77
C TYR A 491 13.75 16.31 -6.02
N VAL A 492 14.79 16.54 -5.21
CA VAL A 492 16.06 15.79 -5.28
C VAL A 492 15.83 14.31 -4.99
N ASN A 493 14.96 13.95 -4.05
CA ASN A 493 14.62 12.57 -3.75
C ASN A 493 13.93 11.87 -4.93
N GLY A 494 12.97 12.55 -5.58
CA GLY A 494 12.30 12.03 -6.78
C GLY A 494 13.27 11.80 -7.95
N ILE A 495 14.23 12.72 -8.14
CA ILE A 495 15.29 12.57 -9.16
C ILE A 495 16.19 11.38 -8.83
N ASN A 496 16.59 11.19 -7.58
CA ASN A 496 17.41 10.05 -7.18
C ASN A 496 16.73 8.72 -7.51
N LYS A 497 15.43 8.59 -7.19
CA LYS A 497 14.65 7.40 -7.55
C LYS A 497 14.55 7.19 -9.08
N MET A 498 14.42 8.28 -9.85
CA MET A 498 14.42 8.20 -11.31
C MET A 498 15.78 7.70 -11.84
N MET A 499 16.88 8.21 -11.29
CA MET A 499 18.23 7.80 -11.70
C MET A 499 18.52 6.35 -11.35
N GLU A 500 18.08 5.87 -10.17
CA GLU A 500 18.17 4.46 -9.74
C GLU A 500 17.39 3.53 -10.68
N ALA A 501 16.24 3.94 -11.16
CA ALA A 501 15.41 3.14 -12.05
C ALA A 501 15.93 3.08 -13.50
N THR A 502 16.88 3.97 -13.86
CA THR A 502 17.47 4.03 -15.21
C THR A 502 18.92 3.50 -15.26
N ALA A 503 19.53 3.23 -14.11
CA ALA A 503 20.84 2.60 -13.97
C ALA A 503 20.74 1.06 -14.00
#